data_749c9eb55fec1b34b22b64906616415d
#
_entry.id   749c9eb55fec1b34b22b64906616415d
#
_cell.length_a   1.000
_cell.length_b   1.000
_cell.length_c   1.000
_cell.angle_alpha   90.00
_cell.angle_beta   90.00
_cell.angle_gamma   90.00
#
_symmetry.space_group_name_H-M   'P 1'
#
loop_
_entity.id
_entity.type
_entity.pdbx_description
1 polymer ?
#
loop_
_entity_poly.entity_id
_entity_poly.type
_entity_poly.pdbx_seq_one_letter_code
_entity_poly.pdbx_strand_id
1 'polypeptide(L)'
;MSDVINIENATKVIKDRTVLDGISLELPRGGVYGFMGINGSGKTMLFRAVAGLIHLSSGSVSVFGRRIGKDCDFPPNLGLSLDSTGFWEDQSALWNLAFLASIRGEVGEPAARDALRRVGLDPDDARKVSAFSMGMRQRLSIAQAVMELPELLILDEPTNALDADGIGMVARLIFEERARGCTVLVSCHGEPQVEALFDRTYRLYEGRLADGRR
;
A
#
# COMPACT_ATOMS: atom_id res chain seq x y z
N MET A 1 2.91 -18.83 -14.61
CA MET A 1 3.03 -17.38 -14.28
C MET A 1 3.85 -17.33 -13.01
N SER A 2 4.93 -16.57 -12.97
CA SER A 2 5.75 -16.49 -11.75
C SER A 2 5.00 -15.65 -10.71
N ASP A 3 4.92 -16.16 -9.48
CA ASP A 3 4.31 -15.43 -8.38
C ASP A 3 5.13 -14.18 -8.08
N VAL A 4 4.44 -13.06 -7.87
CA VAL A 4 5.09 -11.79 -7.51
C VAL A 4 5.42 -11.78 -6.04
N ILE A 5 4.51 -12.31 -5.21
CA ILE A 5 4.68 -12.39 -3.76
C ILE A 5 4.48 -13.83 -3.35
N ASN A 6 5.47 -14.37 -2.64
CA ASN A 6 5.39 -15.66 -1.98
C ASN A 6 5.66 -15.47 -0.48
N ILE A 7 4.72 -15.88 0.35
CA ILE A 7 4.81 -15.84 1.81
C ILE A 7 4.72 -17.27 2.32
N GLU A 8 5.71 -17.69 3.11
CA GLU A 8 5.83 -19.04 3.65
C GLU A 8 5.91 -19.02 5.17
N ASN A 9 4.86 -19.52 5.83
CA ASN A 9 4.76 -19.66 7.28
C ASN A 9 5.17 -18.38 8.06
N ALA A 10 4.78 -17.22 7.52
CA ALA A 10 5.16 -15.94 8.10
C ALA A 10 4.57 -15.76 9.51
N THR A 11 5.44 -15.67 10.49
CA THR A 11 5.07 -15.45 11.88
C THR A 11 5.82 -14.24 12.44
N LYS A 12 5.09 -13.40 13.16
CA LYS A 12 5.65 -12.25 13.86
C LYS A 12 5.13 -12.17 15.28
N VAL A 13 6.05 -12.17 16.25
CA VAL A 13 5.78 -11.98 17.65
C VAL A 13 6.32 -10.62 18.12
N ILE A 14 5.54 -9.85 18.84
CA ILE A 14 5.92 -8.55 19.43
C ILE A 14 5.50 -8.56 20.90
N LYS A 15 6.46 -8.44 21.81
CA LYS A 15 6.21 -8.42 23.26
C LYS A 15 5.24 -9.53 23.70
N ASP A 16 5.57 -10.76 23.38
CA ASP A 16 4.80 -11.98 23.72
C ASP A 16 3.42 -12.10 23.04
N ARG A 17 3.06 -11.18 22.16
CA ARG A 17 1.84 -11.25 21.34
C ARG A 17 2.17 -11.67 19.91
N THR A 18 1.60 -12.76 19.46
CA THR A 18 1.65 -13.16 18.05
C THR A 18 0.71 -12.26 17.23
N VAL A 19 1.27 -11.50 16.29
CA VAL A 19 0.53 -10.56 15.42
C VAL A 19 0.38 -11.07 13.99
N LEU A 20 1.25 -12.00 13.56
CA LEU A 20 1.12 -12.85 12.38
C LEU A 20 1.42 -14.26 12.81
N ASP A 21 0.63 -15.24 12.39
CA ASP A 21 0.71 -16.62 12.86
C ASP A 21 0.59 -17.62 11.69
N GLY A 22 1.75 -18.02 11.17
CA GLY A 22 1.88 -19.06 10.14
C GLY A 22 1.22 -18.71 8.80
N ILE A 23 1.21 -17.43 8.40
CA ILE A 23 0.60 -17.01 7.13
C ILE A 23 1.40 -17.58 5.95
N SER A 24 0.70 -18.30 5.06
CA SER A 24 1.24 -18.75 3.78
C SER A 24 0.27 -18.37 2.65
N LEU A 25 0.78 -17.69 1.62
CA LEU A 25 0.01 -17.32 0.44
C LEU A 25 0.92 -17.00 -0.74
N GLU A 26 0.39 -17.19 -1.94
CA GLU A 26 1.02 -16.87 -3.22
C GLU A 26 0.13 -15.93 -4.01
N LEU A 27 0.70 -14.83 -4.49
CA LEU A 27 0.00 -13.81 -5.25
C LEU A 27 0.64 -13.65 -6.63
N PRO A 28 -0.08 -14.03 -7.71
CA PRO A 28 0.35 -13.78 -9.08
C PRO A 28 0.53 -12.31 -9.42
N ARG A 29 1.33 -12.04 -10.45
CA ARG A 29 1.62 -10.69 -10.94
C ARG A 29 0.39 -10.05 -11.60
N GLY A 30 0.23 -8.72 -11.41
CA GLY A 30 -0.76 -7.89 -12.11
C GLY A 30 -2.19 -8.03 -11.58
N GLY A 31 -2.38 -8.73 -10.45
CA GLY A 31 -3.68 -8.85 -9.79
C GLY A 31 -3.92 -7.77 -8.74
N VAL A 32 -5.19 -7.61 -8.37
CA VAL A 32 -5.65 -6.79 -7.24
C VAL A 32 -6.12 -7.71 -6.13
N TYR A 33 -5.48 -7.63 -4.97
CA TYR A 33 -5.70 -8.52 -3.84
C TYR A 33 -6.24 -7.75 -2.64
N GLY A 34 -7.49 -8.08 -2.26
CA GLY A 34 -8.16 -7.48 -1.11
C GLY A 34 -7.84 -8.22 0.18
N PHE A 35 -7.50 -7.46 1.24
CA PHE A 35 -7.26 -8.00 2.57
C PHE A 35 -8.29 -7.41 3.54
N MET A 36 -9.16 -8.27 4.06
CA MET A 36 -10.26 -7.90 4.95
C MET A 36 -10.03 -8.43 6.36
N GLY A 37 -10.60 -7.77 7.34
CA GLY A 37 -10.56 -8.16 8.75
C GLY A 37 -10.74 -6.96 9.66
N ILE A 38 -11.14 -7.22 10.89
CA ILE A 38 -11.32 -6.17 11.92
C ILE A 38 -9.98 -5.49 12.23
N ASN A 39 -10.04 -4.34 12.89
CA ASN A 39 -8.84 -3.65 13.38
C ASN A 39 -8.06 -4.57 14.31
N GLY A 40 -6.73 -4.60 14.12
CA GLY A 40 -5.85 -5.49 14.88
C GLY A 40 -5.81 -6.95 14.37
N SER A 41 -6.47 -7.30 13.28
CA SER A 41 -6.42 -8.65 12.70
C SER A 41 -5.08 -9.04 12.07
N GLY A 42 -4.17 -8.08 11.84
CA GLY A 42 -2.83 -8.33 11.29
C GLY A 42 -2.59 -7.79 9.88
N LYS A 43 -3.58 -7.15 9.21
CA LYS A 43 -3.46 -6.63 7.83
C LYS A 43 -2.24 -5.72 7.66
N THR A 44 -2.16 -4.65 8.45
CA THR A 44 -1.03 -3.71 8.43
C THR A 44 0.30 -4.39 8.72
N MET A 45 0.32 -5.37 9.64
CA MET A 45 1.55 -6.11 9.95
C MET A 45 1.99 -7.00 8.80
N LEU A 46 1.05 -7.62 8.08
CA LEU A 46 1.33 -8.38 6.87
C LEU A 46 1.89 -7.47 5.77
N PHE A 47 1.28 -6.32 5.55
CA PHE A 47 1.75 -5.33 4.57
C PHE A 47 3.15 -4.79 4.92
N ARG A 48 3.41 -4.52 6.19
CA ARG A 48 4.75 -4.13 6.66
C ARG A 48 5.79 -5.24 6.45
N ALA A 49 5.41 -6.51 6.61
CA ALA A 49 6.30 -7.63 6.34
C ALA A 49 6.62 -7.76 4.84
N VAL A 50 5.60 -7.62 3.97
CA VAL A 50 5.79 -7.63 2.51
C VAL A 50 6.64 -6.44 2.06
N ALA A 51 6.42 -5.26 2.65
CA ALA A 51 7.18 -4.05 2.34
C ALA A 51 8.62 -4.05 2.91
N GLY A 52 9.00 -5.03 3.74
CA GLY A 52 10.33 -5.05 4.37
C GLY A 52 10.50 -4.13 5.58
N LEU A 53 9.40 -3.55 6.08
CA LEU A 53 9.43 -2.62 7.22
C LEU A 53 9.53 -3.31 8.58
N ILE A 54 9.34 -4.62 8.61
CA ILE A 54 9.51 -5.45 9.81
C ILE A 54 10.18 -6.76 9.46
N HIS A 55 11.02 -7.27 10.37
CA HIS A 55 11.55 -8.62 10.29
C HIS A 55 10.56 -9.62 10.90
N LEU A 56 10.35 -10.75 10.23
CA LEU A 56 9.58 -11.86 10.76
C LEU A 56 10.31 -12.53 11.93
N SER A 57 9.57 -13.16 12.84
CA SER A 57 10.11 -14.04 13.86
C SER A 57 10.46 -15.43 13.28
N SER A 58 9.67 -15.92 12.32
CA SER A 58 9.95 -17.10 11.52
C SER A 58 9.21 -17.06 10.19
N GLY A 59 9.56 -17.96 9.26
CA GLY A 59 9.03 -17.99 7.91
C GLY A 59 9.77 -17.04 6.96
N SER A 60 9.18 -16.75 5.80
CA SER A 60 9.79 -15.88 4.80
C SER A 60 8.76 -15.14 3.95
N VAL A 61 9.20 -14.01 3.40
CA VAL A 61 8.51 -13.26 2.35
C VAL A 61 9.48 -13.08 1.19
N SER A 62 9.03 -13.40 -0.01
CA SER A 62 9.75 -13.10 -1.24
C SER A 62 8.88 -12.24 -2.15
N VAL A 63 9.46 -11.21 -2.75
CA VAL A 63 8.80 -10.30 -3.69
C VAL A 63 9.64 -10.24 -4.96
N PHE A 64 9.03 -10.44 -6.13
CA PHE A 64 9.73 -10.52 -7.42
C PHE A 64 10.90 -11.53 -7.41
N GLY A 65 10.73 -12.66 -6.70
CA GLY A 65 11.76 -13.69 -6.56
C GLY A 65 12.91 -13.35 -5.60
N ARG A 66 12.88 -12.19 -4.93
CA ARG A 66 13.89 -11.76 -3.95
C ARG A 66 13.34 -11.89 -2.54
N ARG A 67 14.07 -12.55 -1.68
CA ARG A 67 13.70 -12.75 -0.27
C ARG A 67 14.00 -11.49 0.54
N ILE A 68 12.93 -10.94 1.15
CA ILE A 68 13.02 -9.74 1.99
C ILE A 68 13.82 -10.05 3.26
N GLY A 69 14.72 -9.15 3.63
CA GLY A 69 15.63 -9.29 4.78
C GLY A 69 16.82 -10.24 4.55
N LYS A 70 16.99 -10.76 3.30
CA LYS A 70 18.13 -11.59 2.90
C LYS A 70 18.76 -11.12 1.59
N ASP A 71 17.98 -11.04 0.52
CA ASP A 71 18.46 -10.64 -0.81
C ASP A 71 18.29 -9.14 -1.04
N CYS A 72 17.35 -8.52 -0.34
CA CYS A 72 17.11 -7.08 -0.29
C CYS A 72 16.37 -6.71 0.99
N ASP A 73 16.51 -5.45 1.43
CA ASP A 73 15.79 -4.95 2.60
C ASP A 73 14.35 -4.59 2.24
N PHE A 74 14.14 -4.04 1.03
CA PHE A 74 12.84 -3.62 0.53
C PHE A 74 12.59 -4.18 -0.88
N PRO A 75 11.32 -4.43 -1.25
CA PRO A 75 10.98 -4.78 -2.63
C PRO A 75 11.40 -3.66 -3.60
N PRO A 76 11.93 -3.99 -4.78
CA PRO A 76 12.14 -2.98 -5.81
C PRO A 76 10.79 -2.43 -6.29
N ASN A 77 10.79 -1.17 -6.73
CA ASN A 77 9.63 -0.51 -7.33
C ASN A 77 8.34 -0.66 -6.52
N LEU A 78 8.45 -0.46 -5.19
CA LEU A 78 7.34 -0.49 -4.25
C LEU A 78 6.72 0.90 -4.11
N GLY A 79 5.41 1.01 -4.31
CA GLY A 79 4.58 2.11 -3.87
C GLY A 79 3.85 1.73 -2.58
N LEU A 80 3.89 2.59 -1.58
CA LEU A 80 3.40 2.25 -0.25
C LEU A 80 2.62 3.40 0.38
N SER A 81 1.37 3.12 0.78
CA SER A 81 0.55 3.98 1.62
C SER A 81 0.03 3.16 2.79
N LEU A 82 0.67 3.25 3.96
CA LEU A 82 0.26 2.57 5.19
C LEU A 82 -0.42 3.53 6.17
N ASP A 83 0.18 4.66 6.40
CA ASP A 83 -0.33 5.70 7.29
C ASP A 83 -0.16 7.04 6.58
N SER A 84 -1.05 7.99 6.82
CA SER A 84 -0.97 9.34 6.23
C SER A 84 0.04 10.26 6.92
N THR A 85 1.05 9.68 7.58
CA THR A 85 2.08 10.37 8.35
C THR A 85 3.43 10.33 7.64
N GLY A 86 4.33 11.24 8.00
CA GLY A 86 5.70 11.26 7.48
C GLY A 86 5.98 12.37 6.49
N PHE A 87 5.04 13.29 6.28
CA PHE A 87 5.26 14.50 5.47
C PHE A 87 5.84 15.63 6.31
N TRP A 88 6.61 16.49 5.65
CA TRP A 88 7.03 17.78 6.22
C TRP A 88 5.81 18.70 6.34
N GLU A 89 5.35 18.86 7.55
CA GLU A 89 4.12 19.58 7.91
C GLU A 89 4.15 21.08 7.53
N ASP A 90 5.33 21.67 7.48
CA ASP A 90 5.55 23.09 7.17
C ASP A 90 5.80 23.35 5.67
N GLN A 91 5.74 22.32 4.83
CA GLN A 91 5.91 22.40 3.39
C GLN A 91 4.60 22.11 2.64
N SER A 92 4.54 22.49 1.35
CA SER A 92 3.40 22.17 0.47
C SER A 92 3.40 20.69 0.06
N ALA A 93 2.27 20.21 -0.50
CA ALA A 93 2.16 18.87 -1.05
C ALA A 93 3.17 18.62 -2.18
N LEU A 94 3.27 19.57 -3.11
CA LEU A 94 4.21 19.45 -4.22
C LEU A 94 5.66 19.41 -3.74
N TRP A 95 6.03 20.25 -2.78
CA TRP A 95 7.38 20.23 -2.22
C TRP A 95 7.71 18.87 -1.60
N ASN A 96 6.78 18.29 -0.82
CA ASN A 96 6.96 16.99 -0.20
C ASN A 96 7.20 15.90 -1.26
N LEU A 97 6.38 15.83 -2.30
CA LEU A 97 6.53 14.80 -3.33
C LEU A 97 7.79 15.03 -4.17
N ALA A 98 8.10 16.26 -4.56
CA ALA A 98 9.31 16.57 -5.33
C ALA A 98 10.59 16.26 -4.53
N PHE A 99 10.59 16.52 -3.22
CA PHE A 99 11.70 16.15 -2.35
C PHE A 99 11.89 14.63 -2.30
N LEU A 100 10.81 13.86 -2.10
CA LEU A 100 10.87 12.40 -2.09
C LEU A 100 11.35 11.83 -3.43
N ALA A 101 10.85 12.37 -4.55
CA ALA A 101 11.30 12.01 -5.90
C ALA A 101 12.82 12.24 -6.07
N SER A 102 13.36 13.30 -5.48
CA SER A 102 14.79 13.63 -5.58
C SER A 102 15.71 12.62 -4.87
N ILE A 103 15.21 11.86 -3.89
CA ILE A 103 16.00 10.88 -3.14
C ILE A 103 16.46 9.74 -4.03
N ARG A 104 15.57 9.20 -4.87
CA ARG A 104 15.91 8.16 -5.86
C ARG A 104 16.42 8.75 -7.17
N GLY A 105 15.95 9.92 -7.53
CA GLY A 105 16.32 10.60 -8.78
C GLY A 105 15.78 9.91 -10.05
N GLU A 106 14.83 8.99 -9.92
CA GLU A 106 14.23 8.26 -11.04
C GLU A 106 13.12 9.06 -11.74
N VAL A 107 12.44 9.92 -10.97
CA VAL A 107 11.37 10.82 -11.46
C VAL A 107 11.61 12.23 -10.93
N GLY A 108 10.97 13.21 -11.57
CA GLY A 108 11.11 14.62 -11.20
C GLY A 108 9.79 15.28 -10.80
N GLU A 109 9.82 16.61 -10.62
CA GLU A 109 8.63 17.40 -10.28
C GLU A 109 7.41 17.15 -11.20
N PRO A 110 7.55 16.93 -12.53
CA PRO A 110 6.39 16.60 -13.37
C PRO A 110 5.62 15.37 -12.89
N ALA A 111 6.30 14.31 -12.41
CA ALA A 111 5.64 13.13 -11.85
C ALA A 111 4.93 13.44 -10.54
N ALA A 112 5.53 14.26 -9.67
CA ALA A 112 4.89 14.73 -8.44
C ALA A 112 3.59 15.52 -8.73
N ARG A 113 3.62 16.41 -9.72
CA ARG A 113 2.45 17.18 -10.17
C ARG A 113 1.35 16.27 -10.73
N ASP A 114 1.74 15.28 -11.53
CA ASP A 114 0.77 14.32 -12.10
C ASP A 114 0.13 13.48 -10.98
N ALA A 115 0.92 12.95 -10.06
CA ALA A 115 0.42 12.17 -8.93
C ALA A 115 -0.59 12.97 -8.08
N LEU A 116 -0.32 14.26 -7.81
CA LEU A 116 -1.27 15.13 -7.10
C LEU A 116 -2.59 15.28 -7.86
N ARG A 117 -2.55 15.53 -9.18
CA ARG A 117 -3.77 15.64 -10.01
C ARG A 117 -4.57 14.34 -10.01
N ARG A 118 -3.91 13.19 -10.09
CA ARG A 118 -4.57 11.86 -10.09
C ARG A 118 -5.37 11.61 -8.82
N VAL A 119 -4.95 12.15 -7.68
CA VAL A 119 -5.68 12.03 -6.41
C VAL A 119 -6.60 13.22 -6.14
N GLY A 120 -6.72 14.19 -7.07
CA GLY A 120 -7.59 15.36 -6.94
C GLY A 120 -7.06 16.43 -5.97
N LEU A 121 -5.74 16.52 -5.84
CA LEU A 121 -5.06 17.63 -5.18
C LEU A 121 -4.49 18.59 -6.23
N ASP A 122 -4.63 19.89 -5.96
CA ASP A 122 -4.04 20.92 -6.81
C ASP A 122 -2.52 20.98 -6.57
N PRO A 123 -1.66 20.73 -7.57
CA PRO A 123 -0.21 20.83 -7.42
C PRO A 123 0.29 22.26 -7.16
N ASP A 124 -0.52 23.27 -7.46
CA ASP A 124 -0.18 24.68 -7.23
C ASP A 124 -0.74 25.21 -5.89
N ASP A 125 -1.38 24.35 -5.08
CA ASP A 125 -1.81 24.69 -3.73
C ASP A 125 -0.59 24.95 -2.83
N ALA A 126 -0.37 26.21 -2.50
CA ALA A 126 0.77 26.64 -1.66
C ALA A 126 0.55 26.41 -0.16
N ARG A 127 -0.62 25.89 0.26
CA ARG A 127 -0.88 25.61 1.67
C ARG A 127 0.09 24.55 2.20
N LYS A 128 0.48 24.73 3.46
CA LYS A 128 1.28 23.75 4.19
C LYS A 128 0.45 22.49 4.46
N VAL A 129 1.11 21.31 4.49
CA VAL A 129 0.46 20.04 4.82
C VAL A 129 -0.17 20.08 6.22
N SER A 130 0.36 20.88 7.15
CA SER A 130 -0.25 21.11 8.47
C SER A 130 -1.69 21.65 8.40
N ALA A 131 -2.05 22.36 7.33
CA ALA A 131 -3.41 22.88 7.09
C ALA A 131 -4.33 21.91 6.32
N PHE A 132 -3.85 20.71 5.95
CA PHE A 132 -4.64 19.75 5.22
C PHE A 132 -5.63 19.02 6.13
N SER A 133 -6.83 18.76 5.61
CA SER A 133 -7.77 17.83 6.24
C SER A 133 -7.20 16.40 6.25
N MET A 134 -7.79 15.52 7.05
CA MET A 134 -7.41 14.08 7.04
C MET A 134 -7.56 13.47 5.64
N GLY A 135 -8.65 13.77 4.94
CA GLY A 135 -8.86 13.28 3.57
C GLY A 135 -7.81 13.83 2.58
N MET A 136 -7.37 15.08 2.71
CA MET A 136 -6.28 15.63 1.88
C MET A 136 -4.94 14.96 2.19
N ARG A 137 -4.65 14.66 3.45
CA ARG A 137 -3.45 13.91 3.84
C ARG A 137 -3.47 12.48 3.31
N GLN A 138 -4.64 11.83 3.35
CA GLN A 138 -4.84 10.51 2.76
C GLN A 138 -4.59 10.52 1.25
N ARG A 139 -5.16 11.50 0.53
CA ARG A 139 -4.91 11.70 -0.90
C ARG A 139 -3.41 11.91 -1.18
N LEU A 140 -2.71 12.70 -0.37
CA LEU A 140 -1.26 12.94 -0.51
C LEU A 140 -0.45 11.65 -0.30
N SER A 141 -0.81 10.81 0.69
CA SER A 141 -0.17 9.51 0.92
C SER A 141 -0.34 8.57 -0.29
N ILE A 142 -1.53 8.55 -0.89
CA ILE A 142 -1.78 7.77 -2.10
C ILE A 142 -0.98 8.33 -3.29
N ALA A 143 -0.91 9.67 -3.44
CA ALA A 143 -0.12 10.30 -4.50
C ALA A 143 1.37 9.91 -4.40
N GLN A 144 1.94 9.94 -3.20
CA GLN A 144 3.30 9.46 -2.95
C GLN A 144 3.49 8.01 -3.40
N ALA A 145 2.54 7.12 -3.07
CA ALA A 145 2.64 5.70 -3.38
C ALA A 145 2.64 5.41 -4.88
N VAL A 146 1.97 6.23 -5.71
CA VAL A 146 1.85 5.99 -7.16
C VAL A 146 2.78 6.84 -8.01
N MET A 147 3.46 7.82 -7.43
CA MET A 147 4.25 8.82 -8.15
C MET A 147 5.37 8.21 -9.02
N GLU A 148 6.00 7.16 -8.54
CA GLU A 148 7.12 6.49 -9.21
C GLU A 148 6.68 5.30 -10.08
N LEU A 149 5.39 5.19 -10.40
CA LEU A 149 4.82 4.13 -11.24
C LEU A 149 5.22 2.71 -10.75
N PRO A 150 4.87 2.31 -9.53
CA PRO A 150 5.35 1.09 -8.91
C PRO A 150 4.92 -0.18 -9.66
N GLU A 151 5.69 -1.27 -9.50
CA GLU A 151 5.30 -2.61 -9.93
C GLU A 151 4.50 -3.36 -8.86
N LEU A 152 4.70 -3.00 -7.60
CA LEU A 152 3.91 -3.42 -6.44
C LEU A 152 3.38 -2.21 -5.70
N LEU A 153 2.07 -2.11 -5.56
CA LEU A 153 1.40 -1.05 -4.81
C LEU A 153 0.70 -1.63 -3.59
N ILE A 154 0.99 -1.10 -2.41
CA ILE A 154 0.36 -1.49 -1.15
C ILE A 154 -0.40 -0.30 -0.58
N LEU A 155 -1.71 -0.45 -0.43
CA LEU A 155 -2.62 0.55 0.11
C LEU A 155 -3.32 0.00 1.36
N ASP A 156 -2.95 0.51 2.53
CA ASP A 156 -3.59 0.13 3.79
C ASP A 156 -4.70 1.12 4.13
N GLU A 157 -5.94 0.63 4.07
CA GLU A 157 -7.15 1.41 4.34
C GLU A 157 -7.21 2.75 3.57
N PRO A 158 -7.02 2.74 2.23
CA PRO A 158 -6.85 3.96 1.44
C PRO A 158 -8.11 4.84 1.38
N THR A 159 -9.25 4.29 1.77
CA THR A 159 -10.56 4.98 1.75
C THR A 159 -10.88 5.69 3.07
N ASN A 160 -10.07 5.49 4.12
CA ASN A 160 -10.28 6.14 5.40
C ASN A 160 -10.26 7.67 5.25
N ALA A 161 -11.22 8.33 5.92
CA ALA A 161 -11.43 9.78 5.90
C ALA A 161 -11.75 10.38 4.52
N LEU A 162 -12.10 9.56 3.52
CA LEU A 162 -12.54 10.00 2.20
C LEU A 162 -14.08 9.99 2.10
N ASP A 163 -14.61 10.94 1.34
CA ASP A 163 -15.99 10.98 0.89
C ASP A 163 -16.24 10.04 -0.30
N ALA A 164 -17.47 9.98 -0.79
CA ALA A 164 -17.85 9.12 -1.92
C ALA A 164 -17.01 9.39 -3.18
N ASP A 165 -16.70 10.65 -3.47
CA ASP A 165 -15.87 11.04 -4.61
C ASP A 165 -14.41 10.56 -4.41
N GLY A 166 -13.90 10.64 -3.19
CA GLY A 166 -12.59 10.13 -2.80
C GLY A 166 -12.51 8.61 -2.93
N ILE A 167 -13.54 7.87 -2.52
CA ILE A 167 -13.60 6.41 -2.71
C ILE A 167 -13.61 6.07 -4.20
N GLY A 168 -14.39 6.79 -5.01
CA GLY A 168 -14.40 6.64 -6.47
C GLY A 168 -13.04 6.94 -7.11
N MET A 169 -12.30 7.94 -6.59
CA MET A 169 -10.94 8.25 -7.02
C MET A 169 -9.99 7.08 -6.72
N VAL A 170 -10.04 6.49 -5.52
CA VAL A 170 -9.22 5.33 -5.15
C VAL A 170 -9.51 4.13 -6.07
N ALA A 171 -10.79 3.82 -6.32
CA ALA A 171 -11.19 2.73 -7.20
C ALA A 171 -10.65 2.93 -8.63
N ARG A 172 -10.78 4.13 -9.18
CA ARG A 172 -10.24 4.47 -10.50
C ARG A 172 -8.71 4.32 -10.53
N LEU A 173 -8.01 4.82 -9.52
CA LEU A 173 -6.55 4.72 -9.43
C LEU A 173 -6.07 3.26 -9.38
N ILE A 174 -6.72 2.40 -8.59
CA ILE A 174 -6.43 0.96 -8.53
C ILE A 174 -6.64 0.32 -9.91
N PHE A 175 -7.72 0.66 -10.60
CA PHE A 175 -8.00 0.18 -11.96
C PHE A 175 -6.91 0.60 -12.96
N GLU A 176 -6.46 1.87 -12.92
CA GLU A 176 -5.38 2.39 -13.76
C GLU A 176 -4.05 1.67 -13.48
N GLU A 177 -3.69 1.50 -12.21
CA GLU A 177 -2.46 0.80 -11.83
C GLU A 177 -2.47 -0.67 -12.27
N ARG A 178 -3.61 -1.37 -12.08
CA ARG A 178 -3.80 -2.73 -12.61
C ARG A 178 -3.64 -2.79 -14.12
N ALA A 179 -4.26 -1.86 -14.86
CA ALA A 179 -4.17 -1.81 -16.31
C ALA A 179 -2.72 -1.63 -16.82
N ARG A 180 -1.86 -1.02 -16.02
CA ARG A 180 -0.42 -0.87 -16.24
C ARG A 180 0.38 -2.15 -15.92
N GLY A 181 -0.26 -3.18 -15.35
CA GLY A 181 0.39 -4.42 -14.91
C GLY A 181 0.96 -4.37 -13.49
N CYS A 182 0.66 -3.33 -12.70
CA CYS A 182 1.00 -3.25 -11.29
C CYS A 182 0.23 -4.30 -10.49
N THR A 183 0.90 -4.93 -9.54
CA THR A 183 0.25 -5.81 -8.54
C THR A 183 -0.18 -4.93 -7.37
N VAL A 184 -1.46 -5.03 -6.97
CA VAL A 184 -2.02 -4.14 -5.95
C VAL A 184 -2.51 -4.95 -4.74
N LEU A 185 -2.03 -4.62 -3.55
CA LEU A 185 -2.55 -5.11 -2.28
C LEU A 185 -3.33 -3.99 -1.61
N VAL A 186 -4.58 -4.27 -1.25
CA VAL A 186 -5.47 -3.28 -0.63
C VAL A 186 -6.09 -3.88 0.62
N SER A 187 -6.04 -3.18 1.74
CA SER A 187 -6.95 -3.44 2.86
C SER A 187 -8.16 -2.50 2.78
N CYS A 188 -9.33 -3.01 3.05
CA CYS A 188 -10.57 -2.21 3.08
C CYS A 188 -11.60 -2.78 4.06
N HIS A 189 -12.63 -1.99 4.37
CA HIS A 189 -13.66 -2.30 5.35
C HIS A 189 -15.07 -2.37 4.77
N GLY A 190 -15.23 -2.71 3.50
CA GLY A 190 -16.56 -2.91 2.93
C GLY A 190 -16.97 -1.84 1.93
N GLU A 191 -16.04 -1.30 1.14
CA GLU A 191 -16.33 -0.36 0.06
C GLU A 191 -16.58 -1.11 -1.26
N PRO A 192 -17.85 -1.27 -1.68
CA PRO A 192 -18.20 -2.11 -2.82
C PRO A 192 -17.50 -1.72 -4.13
N GLN A 193 -17.22 -0.42 -4.31
CA GLN A 193 -16.54 0.10 -5.51
C GLN A 193 -15.07 -0.38 -5.60
N VAL A 194 -14.40 -0.53 -4.47
CA VAL A 194 -13.02 -1.03 -4.39
C VAL A 194 -13.00 -2.55 -4.43
N GLU A 195 -13.91 -3.19 -3.70
CA GLU A 195 -14.02 -4.65 -3.64
C GLU A 195 -14.34 -5.29 -5.00
N ALA A 196 -15.12 -4.60 -5.85
CA ALA A 196 -15.42 -5.06 -7.20
C ALA A 196 -14.19 -5.22 -8.10
N LEU A 197 -13.05 -4.64 -7.72
CA LEU A 197 -11.79 -4.73 -8.44
C LEU A 197 -10.92 -5.92 -8.01
N PHE A 198 -11.26 -6.59 -6.92
CA PHE A 198 -10.44 -7.67 -6.37
C PHE A 198 -10.52 -8.95 -7.22
N ASP A 199 -9.37 -9.46 -7.61
CA ASP A 199 -9.26 -10.79 -8.21
C ASP A 199 -9.39 -11.89 -7.16
N ARG A 200 -8.90 -11.61 -5.94
CA ARG A 200 -9.06 -12.47 -4.76
C ARG A 200 -9.18 -11.64 -3.50
N THR A 201 -9.94 -12.16 -2.53
CA THR A 201 -10.09 -11.58 -1.20
C THR A 201 -9.55 -12.54 -0.15
N TYR A 202 -8.71 -12.04 0.73
CA TYR A 202 -8.17 -12.74 1.87
C TYR A 202 -8.74 -12.16 3.16
N ARG A 203 -9.17 -13.03 4.07
CA ARG A 203 -9.67 -12.60 5.38
C ARG A 203 -8.65 -12.91 6.45
N LEU A 204 -8.29 -11.92 7.25
CA LEU A 204 -7.42 -12.09 8.40
C LEU A 204 -8.25 -12.04 9.69
N TYR A 205 -7.94 -12.96 10.58
CA TYR A 205 -8.48 -13.00 11.93
C TYR A 205 -7.34 -13.40 12.89
N GLU A 206 -7.08 -12.59 13.90
CA GLU A 206 -6.04 -12.84 14.92
C GLU A 206 -4.68 -13.27 14.35
N GLY A 207 -4.23 -12.60 13.31
CA GLY A 207 -2.93 -12.86 12.68
C GLY A 207 -2.89 -14.06 11.73
N ARG A 208 -4.01 -14.73 11.48
CA ARG A 208 -4.12 -15.89 10.58
C ARG A 208 -5.00 -15.57 9.38
N LEU A 209 -4.74 -16.27 8.28
CA LEU A 209 -5.72 -16.31 7.19
C LEU A 209 -6.91 -17.17 7.65
N ALA A 210 -8.11 -16.59 7.65
CA ALA A 210 -9.30 -17.39 7.82
C ALA A 210 -9.46 -18.30 6.58
N ASP A 211 -9.70 -19.59 6.78
CA ASP A 211 -9.90 -20.55 5.70
C ASP A 211 -10.92 -20.01 4.70
N GLY A 212 -10.44 -19.70 3.50
CA GLY A 212 -11.26 -19.16 2.43
C GLY A 212 -12.21 -20.23 1.91
N ARG A 213 -13.46 -20.22 2.36
CA ARG A 213 -14.51 -20.71 1.47
C ARG A 213 -14.69 -19.67 0.36
N ARG A 214 -14.49 -20.16 -0.87
CA ARG A 214 -14.70 -19.45 -2.15
C ARG A 214 -16.07 -18.77 -2.19
#